data_071f3c9beaa211a4f0240848137ca512
#
_entry.id   071f3c9beaa211a4f0240848137ca512
#
_cell.length_a   1.000
_cell.length_b   1.000
_cell.length_c   1.000
_cell.angle_alpha   90.00
_cell.angle_beta   90.00
_cell.angle_gamma   90.00
#
_symmetry.space_group_name_H-M   'P 1'
#
loop_
_entity.id
_entity.type
_entity.pdbx_description
1 polymer ?
#
loop_
_entity_poly.entity_id
_entity_poly.type
_entity_poly.pdbx_seq_one_letter_code
_entity_poly.pdbx_strand_id
1 'polypeptide(L)'
;MRSFSDEIRLGTLELLLTKPISITGIITGKFSGAFILIVLALIPTLVYVYGISQLAYPVGNFDGGVITGSYLGLLFLAAAYTAIGVFASSLSENQIVAFITAIFISFVFYFGFEALADLNILGETGNSVFTTLSLKQHFDSISRGVLDTRDLVYFASISIFFLYLTHLRLKIKR
;
A
#
# COMPACT_ATOMS: atom_id res chain seq x y z
N MET A 1 1.36 5.55 10.95
CA MET A 1 2.38 4.90 11.78
C MET A 1 2.03 4.86 13.28
N ARG A 2 1.23 5.78 13.76
CA ARG A 2 0.72 5.80 15.16
C ARG A 2 -0.28 4.69 15.47
N SER A 3 -0.77 3.96 14.48
CA SER A 3 -1.94 3.10 14.57
C SER A 3 -1.90 2.09 15.73
N PHE A 4 -0.79 1.36 15.88
CA PHE A 4 -0.58 0.42 16.98
C PHE A 4 0.59 0.80 17.88
N SER A 5 1.62 1.50 17.38
CA SER A 5 2.83 1.83 18.15
C SER A 5 2.51 2.62 19.42
N ASP A 6 1.61 3.60 19.35
CA ASP A 6 1.22 4.40 20.53
C ASP A 6 0.40 3.57 21.52
N GLU A 7 -0.48 2.67 21.06
CA GLU A 7 -1.26 1.80 21.94
C GLU A 7 -0.37 0.77 22.66
N ILE A 8 0.65 0.25 21.96
CA ILE A 8 1.63 -0.65 22.56
C ILE A 8 2.44 0.12 23.62
N ARG A 9 2.92 1.32 23.28
CA ARG A 9 3.72 2.16 24.19
C ARG A 9 2.95 2.58 25.45
N LEU A 10 1.65 2.87 25.32
CA LEU A 10 0.79 3.30 26.42
C LEU A 10 0.16 2.13 27.20
N GLY A 11 0.42 0.89 26.79
CA GLY A 11 -0.19 -0.31 27.40
C GLY A 11 -1.70 -0.44 27.13
N THR A 12 -2.28 0.41 26.28
CA THR A 12 -3.71 0.42 25.97
C THR A 12 -4.12 -0.67 24.98
N LEU A 13 -3.15 -1.28 24.29
CA LEU A 13 -3.40 -2.39 23.38
C LEU A 13 -4.03 -3.59 24.11
N GLU A 14 -3.55 -3.93 25.30
CA GLU A 14 -4.11 -5.02 26.12
C GLU A 14 -5.58 -4.77 26.47
N LEU A 15 -5.91 -3.53 26.85
CA LEU A 15 -7.29 -3.12 27.11
C LEU A 15 -8.17 -3.22 25.86
N LEU A 16 -7.60 -2.99 24.68
CA LEU A 16 -8.32 -3.12 23.41
C LEU A 16 -8.58 -4.60 23.06
N LEU A 17 -7.60 -5.47 23.35
CA LEU A 17 -7.68 -6.90 23.08
C LEU A 17 -8.57 -7.66 24.06
N THR A 18 -8.85 -7.12 25.27
CA THR A 18 -9.77 -7.70 26.26
C THR A 18 -11.24 -7.36 25.96
N LYS A 19 -11.51 -6.35 25.14
CA LYS A 19 -12.88 -6.03 24.72
C LYS A 19 -13.47 -7.16 23.85
N PRO A 20 -14.80 -7.33 23.81
CA PRO A 20 -15.46 -8.33 22.97
C PRO A 20 -15.46 -7.94 21.48
N ILE A 21 -14.32 -7.53 20.97
CA ILE A 21 -14.10 -7.13 19.57
C ILE A 21 -13.11 -8.12 18.95
N SER A 22 -13.37 -8.54 17.72
CA SER A 22 -12.44 -9.41 16.99
C SER A 22 -11.16 -8.66 16.62
N ILE A 23 -10.01 -9.34 16.69
CA ILE A 23 -8.71 -8.78 16.26
C ILE A 23 -8.78 -8.29 14.80
N THR A 24 -9.47 -9.06 13.94
CA THR A 24 -9.71 -8.68 12.55
C THR A 24 -10.48 -7.36 12.44
N GLY A 25 -11.51 -7.16 13.25
CA GLY A 25 -12.28 -5.92 13.27
C GLY A 25 -11.44 -4.71 13.67
N ILE A 26 -10.50 -4.86 14.62
CA ILE A 26 -9.58 -3.80 15.01
C ILE A 26 -8.64 -3.45 13.85
N ILE A 27 -8.05 -4.47 13.21
CA ILE A 27 -7.10 -4.29 12.10
C ILE A 27 -7.79 -3.64 10.90
N THR A 28 -8.94 -4.17 10.48
CA THR A 28 -9.69 -3.62 9.35
C THR A 28 -10.19 -2.21 9.62
N GLY A 29 -10.61 -1.89 10.85
CA GLY A 29 -10.98 -0.53 11.24
C GLY A 29 -9.83 0.45 11.14
N LYS A 30 -8.62 0.08 11.61
CA LYS A 30 -7.42 0.93 11.51
C LYS A 30 -6.93 1.07 10.06
N PHE A 31 -6.98 -0.02 9.30
CA PHE A 31 -6.64 -0.01 7.88
C PHE A 31 -7.58 0.90 7.09
N SER A 32 -8.89 0.69 7.22
CA SER A 32 -9.88 1.48 6.48
C SER A 32 -9.85 2.96 6.88
N GLY A 33 -9.67 3.29 8.17
CA GLY A 33 -9.51 4.67 8.60
C GLY A 33 -8.30 5.36 7.96
N ALA A 34 -7.14 4.70 7.93
CA ALA A 34 -5.94 5.25 7.29
C ALA A 34 -6.08 5.32 5.77
N PHE A 35 -6.68 4.31 5.14
CA PHE A 35 -6.91 4.28 3.70
C PHE A 35 -7.88 5.38 3.25
N ILE A 36 -8.99 5.58 3.96
CA ILE A 36 -9.97 6.64 3.67
C ILE A 36 -9.30 8.02 3.72
N LEU A 37 -8.40 8.27 4.69
CA LEU A 37 -7.66 9.54 4.75
C LEU A 37 -6.83 9.78 3.48
N ILE A 38 -6.20 8.73 2.93
CA ILE A 38 -5.44 8.85 1.67
C ILE A 38 -6.40 9.14 0.51
N VAL A 39 -7.51 8.42 0.43
CA VAL A 39 -8.54 8.65 -0.59
C VAL A 39 -9.04 10.10 -0.55
N LEU A 40 -9.35 10.62 0.65
CA LEU A 40 -9.76 12.01 0.84
C LEU A 40 -8.67 12.99 0.41
N ALA A 41 -7.39 12.68 0.64
CA ALA A 41 -6.28 13.51 0.19
C ALA A 41 -6.10 13.49 -1.33
N LEU A 42 -6.53 12.44 -2.02
CA LEU A 42 -6.47 12.35 -3.48
C LEU A 42 -7.62 13.14 -4.17
N ILE A 43 -8.76 13.35 -3.51
CA ILE A 43 -9.90 14.07 -4.12
C ILE A 43 -9.52 15.46 -4.62
N PRO A 44 -8.83 16.33 -3.85
CA PRO A 44 -8.44 17.65 -4.34
C PRO A 44 -7.54 17.61 -5.57
N THR A 45 -6.76 16.54 -5.77
CA THR A 45 -5.87 16.42 -6.94
C THR A 45 -6.65 16.26 -8.25
N LEU A 46 -7.91 15.86 -8.21
CA LEU A 46 -8.78 15.82 -9.40
C LEU A 46 -8.99 17.20 -10.03
N VAL A 47 -8.85 18.28 -9.25
CA VAL A 47 -8.90 19.65 -9.77
C VAL A 47 -7.77 19.89 -10.78
N TYR A 48 -6.60 19.27 -10.60
CA TYR A 48 -5.51 19.35 -11.58
C TYR A 48 -5.88 18.70 -12.92
N VAL A 49 -6.60 17.57 -12.88
CA VAL A 49 -7.08 16.89 -14.08
C VAL A 49 -8.01 17.82 -14.87
N TYR A 50 -8.94 18.48 -14.16
CA TYR A 50 -9.82 19.48 -14.79
C TYR A 50 -9.02 20.66 -15.36
N GLY A 51 -8.05 21.20 -14.61
CA GLY A 51 -7.19 22.28 -15.09
C GLY A 51 -6.41 21.91 -16.37
N ILE A 52 -5.82 20.71 -16.40
CA ILE A 52 -5.10 20.20 -17.57
C ILE A 52 -6.06 20.06 -18.77
N SER A 53 -7.28 19.57 -18.56
CA SER A 53 -8.26 19.40 -19.64
C SER A 53 -8.65 20.71 -20.29
N GLN A 54 -8.66 21.82 -19.54
CA GLN A 54 -8.97 23.15 -20.07
C GLN A 54 -7.79 23.82 -20.79
N LEU A 55 -6.56 23.46 -20.40
CA LEU A 55 -5.32 24.01 -20.98
C LEU A 55 -4.84 23.22 -22.21
N ALA A 56 -5.36 22.01 -22.44
CA ALA A 56 -5.02 21.20 -23.60
C ALA A 56 -5.49 21.85 -24.91
N TYR A 57 -4.72 21.69 -25.98
CA TYR A 57 -5.12 22.16 -27.30
C TYR A 57 -5.21 21.01 -28.31
N PRO A 58 -6.38 20.77 -28.93
CA PRO A 58 -7.69 21.36 -28.58
C PRO A 58 -8.16 20.99 -27.18
N VAL A 59 -9.05 21.79 -26.58
CA VAL A 59 -9.57 21.55 -25.21
C VAL A 59 -10.09 20.12 -25.08
N GLY A 60 -9.68 19.43 -24.03
CA GLY A 60 -10.05 18.03 -23.79
C GLY A 60 -9.17 17.00 -24.50
N ASN A 61 -8.13 17.41 -25.23
CA ASN A 61 -7.19 16.51 -25.88
C ASN A 61 -6.15 15.98 -24.88
N PHE A 62 -6.58 15.02 -24.05
CA PHE A 62 -5.72 14.29 -23.10
C PHE A 62 -6.17 12.83 -23.04
N ASP A 63 -5.23 11.95 -22.69
CA ASP A 63 -5.54 10.52 -22.54
C ASP A 63 -6.23 10.25 -21.20
N GLY A 64 -7.57 10.21 -21.23
CA GLY A 64 -8.39 9.90 -20.07
C GLY A 64 -8.14 8.50 -19.51
N GLY A 65 -7.72 7.53 -20.35
CA GLY A 65 -7.38 6.17 -19.94
C GLY A 65 -6.16 6.14 -19.04
N VAL A 66 -5.11 6.85 -19.41
CA VAL A 66 -3.89 6.98 -18.61
C VAL A 66 -4.16 7.66 -17.29
N ILE A 67 -4.98 8.73 -17.27
CA ILE A 67 -5.31 9.43 -16.02
C ILE A 67 -6.11 8.53 -15.08
N THR A 68 -7.19 7.92 -15.57
CA THR A 68 -8.02 7.02 -14.75
C THR A 68 -7.23 5.81 -14.27
N GLY A 69 -6.42 5.22 -15.12
CA GLY A 69 -5.50 4.13 -14.77
C GLY A 69 -4.53 4.55 -13.66
N SER A 70 -3.90 5.72 -13.79
CA SER A 70 -2.97 6.25 -12.77
C SER A 70 -3.65 6.45 -11.42
N TYR A 71 -4.86 7.03 -11.36
CA TYR A 71 -5.61 7.18 -10.11
C TYR A 71 -6.00 5.85 -9.49
N LEU A 72 -6.47 4.88 -10.31
CA LEU A 72 -6.76 3.54 -9.82
C LEU A 72 -5.51 2.83 -9.31
N GLY A 73 -4.40 2.93 -10.05
CA GLY A 73 -3.10 2.38 -9.61
C GLY A 73 -2.64 2.99 -8.28
N LEU A 74 -2.80 4.32 -8.11
CA LEU A 74 -2.49 5.00 -6.85
C LEU A 74 -3.37 4.51 -5.69
N LEU A 75 -4.65 4.23 -5.91
CA LEU A 75 -5.52 3.68 -4.87
C LEU A 75 -5.08 2.29 -4.44
N PHE A 76 -4.73 1.40 -5.38
CA PHE A 76 -4.23 0.06 -5.06
C PHE A 76 -2.87 0.10 -4.38
N LEU A 77 -1.96 0.97 -4.84
CA LEU A 77 -0.66 1.17 -4.23
C LEU A 77 -0.79 1.74 -2.80
N ALA A 78 -1.71 2.70 -2.60
CA ALA A 78 -2.03 3.26 -1.30
C ALA A 78 -2.58 2.20 -0.34
N ALA A 79 -3.43 1.27 -0.81
CA ALA A 79 -3.92 0.16 -0.02
C ALA A 79 -2.77 -0.74 0.45
N ALA A 80 -1.85 -1.12 -0.46
CA ALA A 80 -0.68 -1.92 -0.13
C ALA A 80 0.22 -1.22 0.90
N TYR A 81 0.54 0.06 0.69
CA TYR A 81 1.37 0.83 1.63
C TYR A 81 0.69 1.07 2.98
N THR A 82 -0.63 1.23 3.00
CA THR A 82 -1.39 1.33 4.24
C THR A 82 -1.31 0.02 5.02
N ALA A 83 -1.45 -1.12 4.35
CA ALA A 83 -1.33 -2.44 4.98
C ALA A 83 0.07 -2.68 5.55
N ILE A 84 1.13 -2.34 4.79
CA ILE A 84 2.53 -2.37 5.27
C ILE A 84 2.70 -1.46 6.48
N GLY A 85 2.16 -0.25 6.45
CA GLY A 85 2.24 0.72 7.54
C GLY A 85 1.54 0.25 8.82
N VAL A 86 0.37 -0.39 8.70
CA VAL A 86 -0.35 -1.00 9.83
C VAL A 86 0.47 -2.15 10.41
N PHE A 87 1.07 -3.01 9.57
CA PHE A 87 1.94 -4.09 10.00
C PHE A 87 3.17 -3.56 10.73
N ALA A 88 3.93 -2.65 10.13
CA ALA A 88 5.12 -2.06 10.74
C ALA A 88 4.82 -1.39 12.08
N SER A 89 3.65 -0.72 12.20
CA SER A 89 3.18 -0.12 13.45
C SER A 89 2.92 -1.15 14.55
N SER A 90 2.62 -2.40 14.21
CA SER A 90 2.41 -3.48 15.18
C SER A 90 3.70 -4.10 15.71
N LEU A 91 4.84 -3.86 15.05
CA LEU A 91 6.14 -4.45 15.40
C LEU A 91 6.86 -3.72 16.53
N SER A 92 6.68 -2.40 16.64
CA SER A 92 7.46 -1.56 17.55
C SER A 92 6.58 -0.61 18.37
N GLU A 93 6.99 -0.36 19.61
CA GLU A 93 6.43 0.65 20.51
C GLU A 93 6.88 2.07 20.11
N ASN A 94 8.04 2.15 19.45
CA ASN A 94 8.57 3.41 18.97
C ASN A 94 8.03 3.76 17.59
N GLN A 95 7.32 4.88 17.50
CA GLN A 95 6.72 5.38 16.26
C GLN A 95 7.76 5.65 15.16
N ILE A 96 8.96 6.11 15.52
CA ILE A 96 10.05 6.39 14.56
C ILE A 96 10.57 5.08 13.97
N VAL A 97 10.77 4.07 14.80
CA VAL A 97 11.21 2.73 14.36
C VAL A 97 10.13 2.12 13.44
N ALA A 98 8.86 2.19 13.83
CA ALA A 98 7.76 1.70 12.99
C ALA A 98 7.71 2.43 11.63
N PHE A 99 7.98 3.74 11.61
CA PHE A 99 8.02 4.54 10.38
C PHE A 99 9.17 4.12 9.46
N ILE A 100 10.39 4.00 10.01
CA ILE A 100 11.58 3.56 9.25
C ILE A 100 11.36 2.15 8.71
N THR A 101 10.82 1.24 9.52
CA THR A 101 10.50 -0.14 9.10
C THR A 101 9.49 -0.16 7.96
N ALA A 102 8.43 0.67 8.03
CA ALA A 102 7.44 0.76 6.97
C ALA A 102 8.05 1.28 5.66
N ILE A 103 8.88 2.34 5.73
CA ILE A 103 9.58 2.87 4.54
C ILE A 103 10.48 1.79 3.95
N PHE A 104 11.27 1.11 4.77
CA PHE A 104 12.19 0.09 4.31
C PHE A 104 11.45 -1.07 3.61
N ILE A 105 10.39 -1.60 4.21
CA ILE A 105 9.58 -2.65 3.59
C ILE A 105 8.95 -2.15 2.28
N SER A 106 8.37 -0.95 2.28
CA SER A 106 7.78 -0.36 1.08
C SER A 106 8.80 -0.15 -0.04
N PHE A 107 10.01 0.30 0.31
CA PHE A 107 11.10 0.47 -0.63
C PHE A 107 11.55 -0.86 -1.26
N VAL A 108 11.70 -1.91 -0.44
CA VAL A 108 12.08 -3.25 -0.91
C VAL A 108 11.02 -3.80 -1.88
N PHE A 109 9.73 -3.66 -1.57
CA PHE A 109 8.66 -4.14 -2.44
C PHE A 109 8.48 -3.31 -3.71
N TYR A 110 8.82 -2.02 -3.68
CA TYR A 110 8.66 -1.14 -4.83
C TYR A 110 9.89 -1.19 -5.76
N PHE A 111 11.09 -1.00 -5.22
CA PHE A 111 12.33 -0.94 -6.00
C PHE A 111 13.23 -2.15 -5.82
N GLY A 112 13.21 -2.79 -4.65
CA GLY A 112 14.20 -3.82 -4.30
C GLY A 112 14.12 -5.03 -5.23
N PHE A 113 12.93 -5.51 -5.53
CA PHE A 113 12.76 -6.65 -6.44
C PHE A 113 13.16 -6.32 -7.89
N GLU A 114 12.86 -5.12 -8.37
CA GLU A 114 13.29 -4.67 -9.69
C GLU A 114 14.82 -4.56 -9.76
N ALA A 115 15.46 -3.95 -8.78
CA ALA A 115 16.91 -3.85 -8.70
C ALA A 115 17.59 -5.22 -8.67
N LEU A 116 17.00 -6.21 -7.98
CA LEU A 116 17.50 -7.59 -7.97
C LEU A 116 17.33 -8.26 -9.34
N ALA A 117 16.25 -7.97 -10.05
CA ALA A 117 16.06 -8.48 -11.41
C ALA A 117 17.09 -7.91 -12.37
N ASP A 118 17.43 -6.61 -12.29
CA ASP A 118 18.41 -5.95 -13.13
C ASP A 118 19.84 -6.46 -12.95
N LEU A 119 20.17 -6.97 -11.77
CA LEU A 119 21.48 -7.59 -11.50
C LEU A 119 21.71 -8.92 -12.23
N ASN A 120 20.66 -9.51 -12.81
CA ASN A 120 20.70 -10.74 -13.61
C ASN A 120 21.42 -11.93 -12.94
N ILE A 121 21.35 -12.02 -11.61
CA ILE A 121 22.08 -13.01 -10.79
C ILE A 121 21.53 -14.43 -10.98
N LEU A 122 20.22 -14.57 -11.21
CA LEU A 122 19.52 -15.87 -11.23
C LEU A 122 19.11 -16.31 -12.65
N GLY A 123 19.63 -15.68 -13.70
CA GLY A 123 19.26 -15.95 -15.09
C GLY A 123 17.84 -15.49 -15.45
N GLU A 124 17.40 -15.73 -16.68
CA GLU A 124 16.15 -15.20 -17.21
C GLU A 124 14.90 -15.60 -16.39
N THR A 125 14.84 -16.86 -15.92
CA THR A 125 13.70 -17.35 -15.14
C THR A 125 13.63 -16.70 -13.75
N GLY A 126 14.77 -16.50 -13.08
CA GLY A 126 14.83 -15.86 -11.78
C GLY A 126 14.47 -14.39 -11.87
N ASN A 127 14.95 -13.71 -12.91
CA ASN A 127 14.67 -12.30 -13.13
C ASN A 127 13.18 -12.05 -13.40
N SER A 128 12.51 -12.91 -14.16
CA SER A 128 11.07 -12.79 -14.41
C SER A 128 10.23 -12.94 -13.14
N VAL A 129 10.67 -13.76 -12.17
CA VAL A 129 10.01 -13.87 -10.87
C VAL A 129 10.18 -12.59 -10.04
N PHE A 130 11.38 -12.00 -10.01
CA PHE A 130 11.61 -10.75 -9.27
C PHE A 130 10.85 -9.58 -9.89
N THR A 131 10.80 -9.46 -11.19
CA THR A 131 10.01 -8.40 -11.83
C THR A 131 8.53 -8.53 -11.49
N THR A 132 7.96 -9.74 -11.52
CA THR A 132 6.56 -9.98 -11.14
C THR A 132 6.27 -9.75 -9.64
N LEU A 133 7.27 -9.70 -8.79
CA LEU A 133 7.11 -9.36 -7.37
C LEU A 133 7.22 -7.86 -7.09
N SER A 134 7.60 -7.04 -8.06
CA SER A 134 7.75 -5.60 -7.90
C SER A 134 6.40 -4.88 -7.96
N LEU A 135 6.08 -4.09 -6.92
CA LEU A 135 4.92 -3.20 -6.91
C LEU A 135 4.97 -2.17 -8.04
N LYS A 136 6.18 -1.74 -8.43
CA LYS A 136 6.39 -0.75 -9.49
C LYS A 136 5.92 -1.28 -10.84
N GLN A 137 6.27 -2.51 -11.20
CA GLN A 137 5.87 -3.09 -12.48
C GLN A 137 4.34 -3.14 -12.64
N HIS A 138 3.63 -3.59 -11.61
CA HIS A 138 2.17 -3.65 -11.59
C HIS A 138 1.54 -2.26 -11.60
N PHE A 139 2.14 -1.29 -10.88
CA PHE A 139 1.71 0.10 -10.92
C PHE A 139 1.90 0.72 -12.32
N ASP A 140 3.05 0.52 -12.96
CA ASP A 140 3.36 1.03 -14.29
C ASP A 140 2.44 0.41 -15.37
N SER A 141 2.00 -0.85 -15.19
CA SER A 141 1.00 -1.48 -16.05
C SER A 141 -0.34 -0.74 -15.97
N ILE A 142 -0.87 -0.55 -14.77
CA ILE A 142 -2.17 0.12 -14.54
C ILE A 142 -2.10 1.60 -14.98
N SER A 143 -0.99 2.29 -14.70
CA SER A 143 -0.82 3.71 -15.02
C SER A 143 -0.84 4.02 -16.51
N ARG A 144 -0.56 3.03 -17.37
CA ARG A 144 -0.70 3.14 -18.82
C ARG A 144 -2.15 3.01 -19.31
N GLY A 145 -3.10 2.90 -18.40
CA GLY A 145 -4.52 2.76 -18.71
C GLY A 145 -4.97 1.33 -19.01
N VAL A 146 -4.09 0.32 -18.83
CA VAL A 146 -4.41 -1.10 -19.01
C VAL A 146 -4.73 -1.71 -17.65
N LEU A 147 -5.99 -2.04 -17.42
CA LEU A 147 -6.43 -2.71 -16.19
C LEU A 147 -6.37 -4.22 -16.38
N ASP A 148 -5.27 -4.84 -15.97
CA ASP A 148 -5.17 -6.30 -15.91
C ASP A 148 -5.66 -6.80 -14.54
N THR A 149 -6.47 -7.84 -14.55
CA THR A 149 -6.94 -8.50 -13.32
C THR A 149 -5.78 -9.07 -12.50
N ARG A 150 -4.66 -9.39 -13.13
CA ARG A 150 -3.44 -9.86 -12.46
C ARG A 150 -2.88 -8.79 -11.52
N ASP A 151 -2.84 -7.53 -11.97
CA ASP A 151 -2.33 -6.42 -11.19
C ASP A 151 -3.22 -6.15 -9.97
N LEU A 152 -4.55 -6.21 -10.17
CA LEU A 152 -5.53 -6.04 -9.09
C LEU A 152 -5.40 -7.14 -8.03
N VAL A 153 -5.30 -8.39 -8.45
CA VAL A 153 -5.12 -9.54 -7.55
C VAL A 153 -3.80 -9.44 -6.80
N TYR A 154 -2.74 -8.97 -7.45
CA TYR A 154 -1.44 -8.79 -6.83
C TYR A 154 -1.50 -7.76 -5.68
N PHE A 155 -2.02 -6.55 -5.92
CA PHE A 155 -2.16 -5.52 -4.89
C PHE A 155 -3.06 -5.96 -3.73
N ALA A 156 -4.19 -6.64 -4.05
CA ALA A 156 -5.06 -7.21 -3.04
C ALA A 156 -4.33 -8.26 -2.20
N SER A 157 -3.55 -9.14 -2.84
CA SER A 157 -2.78 -10.20 -2.17
C SER A 157 -1.74 -9.62 -1.21
N ILE A 158 -0.98 -8.61 -1.63
CA ILE A 158 0.00 -7.91 -0.78
C ILE A 158 -0.70 -7.25 0.41
N SER A 159 -1.82 -6.57 0.18
CA SER A 159 -2.58 -5.92 1.26
C SER A 159 -3.08 -6.96 2.28
N ILE A 160 -3.70 -8.04 1.82
CA ILE A 160 -4.21 -9.12 2.67
C ILE A 160 -3.06 -9.80 3.42
N PHE A 161 -1.93 -10.04 2.76
CA PHE A 161 -0.76 -10.66 3.37
C PHE A 161 -0.24 -9.86 4.57
N PHE A 162 -0.03 -8.54 4.43
CA PHE A 162 0.45 -7.71 5.53
C PHE A 162 -0.61 -7.54 6.64
N LEU A 163 -1.89 -7.46 6.31
CA LEU A 163 -2.96 -7.45 7.32
C LEU A 163 -3.03 -8.78 8.07
N TYR A 164 -2.81 -9.91 7.40
CA TYR A 164 -2.74 -11.23 8.03
C TYR A 164 -1.52 -11.35 8.95
N LEU A 165 -0.34 -10.86 8.54
CA LEU A 165 0.84 -10.80 9.41
C LEU A 165 0.57 -9.95 10.66
N THR A 166 -0.14 -8.83 10.51
CA THR A 166 -0.57 -8.01 11.65
C THR A 166 -1.49 -8.81 12.59
N HIS A 167 -2.43 -9.58 12.02
CA HIS A 167 -3.30 -10.44 12.82
C HIS A 167 -2.51 -11.48 13.64
N LEU A 168 -1.57 -12.16 13.00
CA LEU A 168 -0.71 -13.13 13.70
C LEU A 168 0.08 -12.47 14.83
N ARG A 169 0.64 -11.30 14.59
CA ARG A 169 1.40 -10.54 15.58
C ARG A 169 0.57 -10.16 16.80
N LEU A 170 -0.65 -9.67 16.58
CA LEU A 170 -1.55 -9.29 17.66
C LEU A 170 -2.11 -10.51 18.41
N LYS A 171 -2.31 -11.63 17.72
CA LYS A 171 -2.74 -12.88 18.36
C LYS A 171 -1.71 -13.42 19.34
N ILE A 172 -0.41 -13.27 19.06
CA ILE A 172 0.68 -13.68 19.97
C ILE A 172 0.74 -12.80 21.23
N LYS A 173 0.29 -11.54 21.12
CA LYS A 173 0.27 -10.59 22.24
C LYS A 173 -1.00 -10.66 23.10
N ARG A 174 -2.01 -11.43 22.69
CA ARG A 174 -3.24 -11.68 23.44
C ARG A 174 -3.06 -12.83 24.41
#